data_456227c10eea29b4dee2e766d8530a9d
#
_entry.id   456227c10eea29b4dee2e766d8530a9d
#
_cell.length_a   1.000
_cell.length_b   1.000
_cell.length_c   1.000
_cell.angle_alpha   90.00
_cell.angle_beta   90.00
_cell.angle_gamma   90.00
#
_symmetry.space_group_name_H-M   'P 1'
#
loop_
_entity.id
_entity.type
_entity.pdbx_description
1 polymer ?
#
loop_
_entity_poly.entity_id
_entity_poly.type
_entity_poly.pdbx_seq_one_letter_code
_entity_poly.pdbx_strand_id
1 'polypeptide(L)'
;WTEEEPIYKEIIAKYDQMAEEADPAKKEAISKEINELTVKAGKLGLPNEYSNLMESMGAKGVNAGTYYDWTFYHSSFPAYQINKWLEISSQRFLHPVFRSFQSELENVYEEYNRSQDDQGRAQNQFVMEKAFEGHPYSRSIIGLPEHLKNPRLSKLIEFYEQWYVPENMVLVLVGNIKAQQISGRINAAFGRLAAKPSPERKVYQNLEIKGRKQYSAKVGFYPQVAMVFNGVPAGHPDEDALDIALALLNNNSQTGTMDKLVLDGELTSAGAYTRTFREQGRAIVAAIPLYDENQRRFESTKSAEKKALKLSLIHISE
;
A
#
# COMPACT_ATOMS: atom_id res chain seq x y z
N TRP A 1 23.90 -22.09 -0.46
CA TRP A 1 24.21 -20.70 -0.12
C TRP A 1 25.70 -20.38 -0.26
N THR A 2 26.59 -21.23 0.20
CA THR A 2 28.05 -20.99 0.19
C THR A 2 28.61 -20.65 -1.19
N GLU A 3 28.08 -21.26 -2.25
CA GLU A 3 28.49 -20.96 -3.64
C GLU A 3 27.73 -19.77 -4.23
N GLU A 4 26.52 -19.52 -3.77
CA GLU A 4 25.65 -18.43 -4.25
C GLU A 4 26.02 -17.07 -3.63
N GLU A 5 26.40 -17.05 -2.36
CA GLU A 5 26.68 -15.82 -1.60
C GLU A 5 27.71 -14.89 -2.25
N PRO A 6 28.84 -15.36 -2.79
CA PRO A 6 29.79 -14.49 -3.49
C PRO A 6 29.17 -13.82 -4.72
N ILE A 7 28.38 -14.57 -5.49
CA ILE A 7 27.71 -14.06 -6.69
C ILE A 7 26.67 -13.01 -6.29
N TYR A 8 25.94 -13.28 -5.22
CA TYR A 8 24.93 -12.35 -4.70
C TYR A 8 25.55 -11.02 -4.23
N LYS A 9 26.69 -11.06 -3.55
CA LYS A 9 27.44 -9.86 -3.16
C LYS A 9 27.91 -9.05 -4.37
N GLU A 10 28.33 -9.72 -5.42
CA GLU A 10 28.74 -9.08 -6.67
C GLU A 10 27.54 -8.40 -7.37
N ILE A 11 26.38 -9.06 -7.39
CA ILE A 11 25.13 -8.48 -7.92
C ILE A 11 24.78 -7.18 -7.17
N ILE A 12 24.85 -7.17 -5.84
CA ILE A 12 24.58 -5.98 -5.03
C ILE A 12 25.54 -4.84 -5.43
N ALA A 13 26.83 -5.11 -5.50
CA ALA A 13 27.84 -4.11 -5.87
C ALA A 13 27.63 -3.56 -7.28
N LYS A 14 27.21 -4.41 -8.23
CA LYS A 14 26.88 -3.98 -9.59
C LYS A 14 25.65 -3.10 -9.67
N TYR A 15 24.61 -3.34 -8.87
CA TYR A 15 23.46 -2.43 -8.78
C TYR A 15 23.85 -1.07 -8.24
N ASP A 16 24.72 -1.02 -7.22
CA ASP A 16 25.19 0.26 -6.67
C ASP A 16 26.06 1.00 -7.68
N GLN A 17 26.95 0.29 -8.40
CA GLN A 17 27.74 0.85 -9.49
C GLN A 17 26.85 1.41 -10.60
N MET A 18 25.84 0.66 -11.02
CA MET A 18 24.89 1.09 -12.06
C MET A 18 24.10 2.33 -11.64
N ALA A 19 23.75 2.44 -10.37
CA ALA A 19 23.00 3.58 -9.85
C ALA A 19 23.82 4.88 -9.86
N GLU A 20 25.14 4.81 -9.76
CA GLU A 20 26.07 5.95 -9.77
C GLU A 20 26.60 6.30 -11.15
N GLU A 21 26.50 5.38 -12.12
CA GLU A 21 26.96 5.61 -13.48
C GLU A 21 26.05 6.61 -14.22
N ALA A 22 26.63 7.58 -14.89
CA ALA A 22 25.90 8.58 -15.67
C ALA A 22 25.80 8.22 -17.16
N ASP A 23 26.76 7.45 -17.69
CA ASP A 23 26.84 7.07 -19.10
C ASP A 23 25.83 5.94 -19.41
N PRO A 24 24.85 6.16 -20.31
CA PRO A 24 23.86 5.13 -20.65
C PRO A 24 24.46 3.85 -21.23
N ALA A 25 25.54 3.94 -22.01
CA ALA A 25 26.18 2.77 -22.61
C ALA A 25 26.87 1.90 -21.55
N LYS A 26 27.50 2.54 -20.56
CA LYS A 26 28.08 1.84 -19.42
C LYS A 26 27.01 1.23 -18.51
N LYS A 27 25.90 1.93 -18.27
CA LYS A 27 24.75 1.37 -17.55
C LYS A 27 24.22 0.09 -18.20
N GLU A 28 24.09 0.12 -19.53
CA GLU A 28 23.65 -1.07 -20.28
C GLU A 28 24.64 -2.23 -20.15
N ALA A 29 25.94 -1.94 -20.19
CA ALA A 29 26.97 -2.97 -19.97
C ALA A 29 26.87 -3.59 -18.57
N ILE A 30 26.76 -2.76 -17.52
CA ILE A 30 26.60 -3.24 -16.14
C ILE A 30 25.30 -4.05 -16.00
N SER A 31 24.20 -3.62 -16.63
CA SER A 31 22.92 -4.37 -16.61
C SER A 31 23.07 -5.77 -17.23
N LYS A 32 23.86 -5.92 -18.32
CA LYS A 32 24.17 -7.23 -18.91
C LYS A 32 24.98 -8.11 -17.94
N GLU A 33 25.97 -7.54 -17.27
CA GLU A 33 26.73 -8.27 -16.24
C GLU A 33 25.85 -8.73 -15.07
N ILE A 34 24.92 -7.88 -14.59
CA ILE A 34 23.93 -8.24 -13.57
C ILE A 34 23.07 -9.42 -14.04
N ASN A 35 22.61 -9.41 -15.30
CA ASN A 35 21.82 -10.50 -15.85
C ASN A 35 22.59 -11.81 -15.91
N GLU A 36 23.86 -11.80 -16.34
CA GLU A 36 24.72 -12.99 -16.38
C GLU A 36 24.94 -13.57 -14.98
N LEU A 37 25.21 -12.71 -13.99
CA LEU A 37 25.36 -13.11 -12.60
C LEU A 37 24.04 -13.66 -12.03
N THR A 38 22.91 -13.04 -12.35
CA THR A 38 21.58 -13.51 -11.93
C THR A 38 21.25 -14.90 -12.49
N VAL A 39 21.55 -15.15 -13.77
CA VAL A 39 21.40 -16.47 -14.39
C VAL A 39 22.30 -17.49 -13.73
N LYS A 40 23.55 -17.10 -13.39
CA LYS A 40 24.50 -17.99 -12.68
C LYS A 40 24.01 -18.32 -11.27
N ALA A 41 23.56 -17.34 -10.50
CA ALA A 41 22.98 -17.53 -9.17
C ALA A 41 21.71 -18.40 -9.22
N GLY A 42 20.83 -18.16 -10.21
CA GLY A 42 19.59 -18.91 -10.40
C GLY A 42 19.77 -20.43 -10.64
N LYS A 43 20.95 -20.86 -11.07
CA LYS A 43 21.28 -22.31 -11.18
C LYS A 43 21.58 -22.96 -9.83
N LEU A 44 21.88 -22.16 -8.81
CA LEU A 44 22.22 -22.62 -7.46
C LEU A 44 21.02 -22.59 -6.51
N GLY A 45 19.99 -21.81 -6.83
CA GLY A 45 18.79 -21.65 -6.03
C GLY A 45 17.58 -22.40 -6.61
N LEU A 46 16.59 -22.66 -5.76
CA LEU A 46 15.31 -23.19 -6.21
C LEU A 46 14.36 -22.00 -6.48
N PRO A 47 13.83 -21.88 -7.70
CA PRO A 47 12.84 -20.82 -7.99
C PRO A 47 11.57 -21.03 -7.17
N ASN A 48 11.00 -19.93 -6.68
CA ASN A 48 9.76 -19.93 -5.91
C ASN A 48 9.75 -20.85 -4.67
N GLU A 49 10.92 -21.09 -4.07
CA GLU A 49 11.10 -22.05 -2.96
C GLU A 49 10.10 -21.81 -1.82
N TYR A 50 9.91 -20.57 -1.38
CA TYR A 50 8.96 -20.24 -0.32
C TYR A 50 7.52 -20.64 -0.70
N SER A 51 7.06 -20.26 -1.87
CA SER A 51 5.71 -20.58 -2.36
C SER A 51 5.51 -22.09 -2.47
N ASN A 52 6.48 -22.79 -3.04
CA ASN A 52 6.45 -24.25 -3.18
C ASN A 52 6.38 -24.95 -1.81
N LEU A 53 7.16 -24.47 -0.83
CA LEU A 53 7.11 -25.00 0.54
C LEU A 53 5.75 -24.76 1.20
N MET A 54 5.20 -23.56 1.05
CA MET A 54 3.88 -23.21 1.58
C MET A 54 2.78 -24.05 0.92
N GLU A 55 2.78 -24.21 -0.37
CA GLU A 55 1.81 -25.04 -1.10
C GLU A 55 1.91 -26.51 -0.71
N SER A 56 3.14 -27.04 -0.56
CA SER A 56 3.37 -28.44 -0.16
C SER A 56 2.78 -28.80 1.20
N MET A 57 2.62 -27.81 2.08
CA MET A 57 1.95 -27.99 3.38
C MET A 57 0.43 -27.72 3.33
N GLY A 58 -0.13 -27.44 2.15
CA GLY A 58 -1.54 -27.13 1.95
C GLY A 58 -1.93 -25.69 2.27
N ALA A 59 -0.97 -24.77 2.29
CA ALA A 59 -1.27 -23.34 2.44
C ALA A 59 -1.97 -22.79 1.21
N LYS A 60 -2.86 -21.84 1.44
CA LYS A 60 -3.64 -21.12 0.41
C LYS A 60 -3.61 -19.63 0.67
N GLY A 61 -3.84 -18.84 -0.38
CA GLY A 61 -3.89 -17.38 -0.26
C GLY A 61 -2.59 -16.80 0.27
N VAL A 62 -1.45 -17.39 -0.10
CA VAL A 62 -0.13 -16.86 0.24
C VAL A 62 0.06 -15.56 -0.53
N ASN A 63 0.04 -14.43 0.18
CA ASN A 63 0.15 -13.12 -0.44
C ASN A 63 0.72 -12.10 0.53
N ALA A 64 0.94 -10.89 0.05
CA ALA A 64 1.38 -9.75 0.84
C ALA A 64 0.74 -8.48 0.30
N GLY A 65 0.68 -7.44 1.13
CA GLY A 65 0.22 -6.12 0.73
C GLY A 65 0.99 -5.03 1.46
N THR A 66 1.09 -3.88 0.80
CA THR A 66 1.74 -2.70 1.34
C THR A 66 0.74 -1.56 1.42
N TYR A 67 0.69 -0.91 2.58
CA TYR A 67 -0.05 0.32 2.83
C TYR A 67 0.92 1.44 3.22
N TYR A 68 0.41 2.62 3.51
CA TYR A 68 1.23 3.77 3.88
C TYR A 68 2.05 3.55 5.15
N ASP A 69 1.47 2.87 6.15
CA ASP A 69 2.05 2.71 7.48
C ASP A 69 2.57 1.32 7.78
N TRP A 70 2.24 0.32 6.98
CA TRP A 70 2.53 -1.08 7.26
C TRP A 70 2.56 -1.97 6.03
N THR A 71 3.30 -3.06 6.13
CA THR A 71 3.31 -4.17 5.17
C THR A 71 2.83 -5.42 5.89
N PHE A 72 1.96 -6.19 5.27
CA PHE A 72 1.47 -7.45 5.84
C PHE A 72 1.72 -8.61 4.89
N TYR A 73 1.96 -9.76 5.50
CA TYR A 73 2.11 -11.04 4.83
C TYR A 73 1.05 -11.98 5.40
N HIS A 74 0.30 -12.65 4.56
CA HIS A 74 -0.76 -13.53 5.02
C HIS A 74 -0.80 -14.84 4.26
N SER A 75 -1.32 -15.87 4.92
CA SER A 75 -1.62 -17.18 4.33
C SER A 75 -2.62 -17.91 5.22
N SER A 76 -3.42 -18.79 4.62
CA SER A 76 -4.24 -19.76 5.33
C SER A 76 -3.60 -21.13 5.22
N PHE A 77 -3.57 -21.90 6.29
CA PHE A 77 -2.96 -23.24 6.30
C PHE A 77 -3.71 -24.17 7.26
N PRO A 78 -3.65 -25.49 7.06
CA PRO A 78 -4.26 -26.46 7.98
C PRO A 78 -3.65 -26.37 9.38
N ALA A 79 -4.47 -26.32 10.44
CA ALA A 79 -4.04 -26.13 11.82
C ALA A 79 -2.96 -27.13 12.29
N TYR A 80 -2.98 -28.39 11.79
CA TYR A 80 -1.98 -29.40 12.12
C TYR A 80 -0.59 -29.10 11.52
N GLN A 81 -0.49 -28.20 10.54
CA GLN A 81 0.77 -27.78 9.92
C GLN A 81 1.43 -26.58 10.60
N ILE A 82 0.90 -26.11 11.74
CA ILE A 82 1.39 -24.92 12.44
C ILE A 82 2.91 -24.93 12.68
N ASN A 83 3.49 -26.09 12.99
CA ASN A 83 4.93 -26.18 13.24
C ASN A 83 5.75 -25.92 11.96
N LYS A 84 5.33 -26.49 10.82
CA LYS A 84 5.98 -26.23 9.54
C LYS A 84 5.81 -24.77 9.12
N TRP A 85 4.62 -24.22 9.32
CA TRP A 85 4.37 -22.83 9.00
C TRP A 85 5.26 -21.89 9.82
N LEU A 86 5.36 -22.12 11.13
CA LEU A 86 6.20 -21.34 12.03
C LEU A 86 7.68 -21.42 11.60
N GLU A 87 8.18 -22.61 11.24
CA GLU A 87 9.54 -22.79 10.78
C GLU A 87 9.82 -22.07 9.46
N ILE A 88 9.01 -22.33 8.43
CA ILE A 88 9.18 -21.71 7.10
C ILE A 88 9.08 -20.19 7.21
N SER A 89 8.07 -19.70 7.94
CA SER A 89 7.84 -18.25 8.06
C SER A 89 8.94 -17.56 8.88
N SER A 90 9.43 -18.17 9.95
CA SER A 90 10.52 -17.57 10.73
C SER A 90 11.85 -17.58 9.96
N GLN A 91 12.16 -18.65 9.20
CA GLN A 91 13.37 -18.71 8.35
C GLN A 91 13.38 -17.60 7.31
N ARG A 92 12.22 -17.27 6.72
CA ARG A 92 12.11 -16.17 5.76
C ARG A 92 12.59 -14.83 6.34
N PHE A 93 12.32 -14.58 7.63
CA PHE A 93 12.73 -13.34 8.29
C PHE A 93 14.15 -13.42 8.89
N LEU A 94 14.61 -14.63 9.26
CA LEU A 94 15.96 -14.84 9.78
C LEU A 94 17.06 -14.66 8.72
N HIS A 95 16.80 -15.17 7.52
CA HIS A 95 17.78 -15.24 6.45
C HIS A 95 17.18 -14.77 5.12
N PRO A 96 16.83 -13.46 5.00
CA PRO A 96 16.28 -12.94 3.77
C PRO A 96 17.33 -12.96 2.66
N VAL A 97 16.95 -13.49 1.51
CA VAL A 97 17.75 -13.44 0.28
C VAL A 97 16.89 -12.89 -0.83
N PHE A 98 17.24 -11.74 -1.35
CA PHE A 98 16.47 -11.05 -2.40
C PHE A 98 16.91 -11.57 -3.78
N ARG A 99 16.64 -12.86 -4.03
CA ARG A 99 16.85 -13.49 -5.33
C ARG A 99 15.91 -12.93 -6.38
N SER A 100 16.29 -13.06 -7.64
CA SER A 100 15.47 -12.63 -8.78
C SER A 100 15.05 -11.15 -8.72
N PHE A 101 15.86 -10.31 -8.07
CA PHE A 101 15.54 -8.89 -7.87
C PHE A 101 15.22 -8.19 -9.19
N GLN A 102 15.97 -8.49 -10.28
CA GLN A 102 15.72 -7.89 -11.59
C GLN A 102 14.33 -8.22 -12.14
N SER A 103 13.95 -9.51 -12.12
CA SER A 103 12.63 -9.91 -12.63
C SER A 103 11.48 -9.38 -11.77
N GLU A 104 11.67 -9.30 -10.46
CA GLU A 104 10.68 -8.68 -9.57
C GLU A 104 10.56 -7.18 -9.81
N LEU A 105 11.67 -6.50 -10.06
CA LEU A 105 11.66 -5.09 -10.42
C LEU A 105 10.89 -4.83 -11.72
N GLU A 106 11.08 -5.68 -12.72
CA GLU A 106 10.36 -5.63 -14.00
C GLU A 106 8.86 -5.86 -13.78
N ASN A 107 8.48 -6.85 -12.94
CA ASN A 107 7.08 -7.09 -12.57
C ASN A 107 6.45 -5.87 -11.89
N VAL A 108 7.15 -5.22 -10.95
CA VAL A 108 6.66 -4.01 -10.27
C VAL A 108 6.54 -2.84 -11.26
N TYR A 109 7.46 -2.73 -12.22
CA TYR A 109 7.40 -1.71 -13.25
C TYR A 109 6.21 -1.92 -14.21
N GLU A 110 5.93 -3.17 -14.57
CA GLU A 110 4.72 -3.50 -15.34
C GLU A 110 3.43 -3.26 -14.55
N GLU A 111 3.43 -3.56 -13.24
CA GLU A 111 2.31 -3.22 -12.36
C GLU A 111 2.11 -1.71 -12.27
N TYR A 112 3.19 -0.94 -12.17
CA TYR A 112 3.15 0.52 -12.24
C TYR A 112 2.48 0.98 -13.55
N ASN A 113 2.92 0.47 -14.71
CA ASN A 113 2.33 0.84 -16.00
C ASN A 113 0.84 0.49 -16.06
N ARG A 114 0.46 -0.72 -15.66
CA ARG A 114 -0.97 -1.12 -15.58
C ARG A 114 -1.78 -0.22 -14.64
N SER A 115 -1.17 0.25 -13.56
CA SER A 115 -1.83 1.16 -12.62
C SER A 115 -2.11 2.53 -13.24
N GLN A 116 -1.31 2.97 -14.22
CA GLN A 116 -1.55 4.23 -14.94
C GLN A 116 -2.73 4.14 -15.90
N ASP A 117 -3.05 2.95 -16.41
CA ASP A 117 -4.20 2.70 -17.28
C ASP A 117 -5.52 2.63 -16.47
N ASP A 118 -5.45 2.41 -15.16
CA ASP A 118 -6.59 2.40 -14.25
C ASP A 118 -6.97 3.83 -13.84
N GLN A 119 -7.99 4.35 -14.48
CA GLN A 119 -8.44 5.73 -14.25
C GLN A 119 -9.02 5.97 -12.85
N GLY A 120 -9.59 4.95 -12.21
CA GLY A 120 -10.04 5.03 -10.82
C GLY A 120 -8.86 5.21 -9.86
N ARG A 121 -7.77 4.48 -10.10
CA ARG A 121 -6.51 4.65 -9.36
C ARG A 121 -5.90 6.02 -9.60
N ALA A 122 -5.88 6.50 -10.84
CA ALA A 122 -5.36 7.82 -11.18
C ALA A 122 -6.17 8.94 -10.49
N GLN A 123 -7.51 8.84 -10.47
CA GLN A 123 -8.37 9.77 -9.74
C GLN A 123 -8.08 9.73 -8.22
N ASN A 124 -8.04 8.54 -7.63
CA ASN A 124 -7.72 8.40 -6.21
C ASN A 124 -6.33 8.93 -5.87
N GLN A 125 -5.33 8.66 -6.70
CA GLN A 125 -3.97 9.17 -6.51
C GLN A 125 -3.94 10.69 -6.53
N PHE A 126 -4.64 11.34 -7.46
CA PHE A 126 -4.75 12.79 -7.50
C PHE A 126 -5.41 13.36 -6.21
N VAL A 127 -6.48 12.72 -5.73
CA VAL A 127 -7.11 13.12 -4.47
C VAL A 127 -6.14 12.97 -3.29
N MET A 128 -5.45 11.84 -3.19
CA MET A 128 -4.48 11.60 -2.11
C MET A 128 -3.31 12.59 -2.13
N GLU A 129 -2.78 12.86 -3.33
CA GLU A 129 -1.70 13.85 -3.52
C GLU A 129 -2.09 15.24 -2.99
N LYS A 130 -3.32 15.68 -3.29
CA LYS A 130 -3.80 17.00 -2.86
C LYS A 130 -4.32 17.03 -1.43
N ALA A 131 -4.92 15.94 -0.97
CA ALA A 131 -5.42 15.80 0.41
C ALA A 131 -4.29 15.80 1.44
N PHE A 132 -3.14 15.24 1.08
CA PHE A 132 -1.97 15.09 1.96
C PHE A 132 -0.74 15.84 1.44
N GLU A 133 -0.95 16.94 0.69
CA GLU A 133 0.13 17.76 0.13
C GLU A 133 1.14 18.16 1.22
N GLY A 134 2.43 17.83 0.99
CA GLY A 134 3.50 18.07 1.97
C GLY A 134 3.72 16.96 3.00
N HIS A 135 2.87 15.96 3.06
CA HIS A 135 3.00 14.77 3.92
C HIS A 135 3.36 13.53 3.09
N PRO A 136 4.11 12.54 3.64
CA PRO A 136 4.42 11.29 2.92
C PRO A 136 3.21 10.54 2.37
N TYR A 137 2.03 10.67 2.98
CA TYR A 137 0.79 10.06 2.50
C TYR A 137 0.31 10.59 1.14
N SER A 138 0.91 11.67 0.62
CA SER A 138 0.68 12.12 -0.75
C SER A 138 1.37 11.27 -1.81
N ARG A 139 2.35 10.44 -1.41
CA ARG A 139 3.13 9.63 -2.34
C ARG A 139 2.37 8.39 -2.78
N SER A 140 2.61 7.94 -4.00
CA SER A 140 2.08 6.66 -4.47
C SER A 140 2.75 5.49 -3.76
N ILE A 141 1.95 4.50 -3.32
CA ILE A 141 2.47 3.29 -2.67
C ILE A 141 3.31 2.45 -3.63
N ILE A 142 2.94 2.42 -4.93
CA ILE A 142 3.70 1.67 -5.94
C ILE A 142 5.05 2.31 -6.27
N GLY A 143 5.31 3.51 -5.76
CA GLY A 143 6.56 4.23 -5.97
C GLY A 143 6.56 5.12 -7.21
N LEU A 144 7.74 5.56 -7.60
CA LEU A 144 7.98 6.44 -8.74
C LEU A 144 8.79 5.72 -9.81
N PRO A 145 8.49 5.92 -11.11
CA PRO A 145 9.16 5.21 -12.20
C PRO A 145 10.67 5.47 -12.24
N GLU A 146 11.12 6.66 -11.87
CA GLU A 146 12.54 6.99 -11.79
C GLU A 146 13.30 6.16 -10.74
N HIS A 147 12.65 5.82 -9.63
CA HIS A 147 13.23 4.94 -8.60
C HIS A 147 13.27 3.47 -9.08
N LEU A 148 12.24 3.02 -9.79
CA LEU A 148 12.18 1.68 -10.36
C LEU A 148 13.20 1.47 -11.47
N LYS A 149 13.53 2.53 -12.24
CA LYS A 149 14.54 2.49 -13.30
C LYS A 149 15.98 2.57 -12.80
N ASN A 150 16.20 3.00 -11.57
CA ASN A 150 17.53 3.15 -10.97
C ASN A 150 17.58 2.52 -9.56
N PRO A 151 17.35 1.21 -9.45
CA PRO A 151 17.25 0.54 -8.17
C PRO A 151 18.62 0.42 -7.48
N ARG A 152 18.61 0.46 -6.16
CA ARG A 152 19.77 0.16 -5.31
C ARG A 152 19.42 -1.01 -4.40
N LEU A 153 19.93 -2.19 -4.72
CA LEU A 153 19.65 -3.39 -3.93
C LEU A 153 20.21 -3.28 -2.50
N SER A 154 21.36 -2.62 -2.32
CA SER A 154 21.91 -2.31 -1.00
C SER A 154 20.93 -1.52 -0.13
N LYS A 155 20.24 -0.52 -0.69
CA LYS A 155 19.26 0.29 0.03
C LYS A 155 18.01 -0.48 0.41
N LEU A 156 17.59 -1.44 -0.41
CA LEU A 156 16.51 -2.36 -0.07
C LEU A 156 16.90 -3.24 1.13
N ILE A 157 18.13 -3.76 1.13
CA ILE A 157 18.66 -4.58 2.22
C ILE A 157 18.77 -3.75 3.50
N GLU A 158 19.35 -2.55 3.44
CA GLU A 158 19.40 -1.63 4.58
C GLU A 158 18.01 -1.33 5.15
N PHE A 159 17.02 -1.07 4.29
CA PHE A 159 15.63 -0.85 4.70
C PHE A 159 15.07 -2.07 5.42
N TYR A 160 15.29 -3.26 4.86
CA TYR A 160 14.85 -4.50 5.50
C TYR A 160 15.49 -4.68 6.88
N GLU A 161 16.80 -4.56 7.00
CA GLU A 161 17.54 -4.70 8.25
C GLU A 161 17.13 -3.70 9.33
N GLN A 162 16.71 -2.51 8.89
CA GLN A 162 16.25 -1.45 9.78
C GLN A 162 14.82 -1.69 10.28
N TRP A 163 13.90 -2.10 9.40
CA TRP A 163 12.47 -2.07 9.71
C TRP A 163 11.88 -3.44 10.05
N TYR A 164 12.49 -4.54 9.59
CA TYR A 164 12.02 -5.91 9.86
C TYR A 164 12.68 -6.48 11.12
N VAL A 165 12.45 -5.81 12.22
CA VAL A 165 12.95 -6.17 13.55
C VAL A 165 11.80 -6.61 14.45
N PRO A 166 11.97 -7.57 15.38
CA PRO A 166 10.89 -8.11 16.20
C PRO A 166 10.04 -7.06 16.90
N GLU A 167 10.67 -5.99 17.41
CA GLU A 167 9.97 -4.91 18.10
C GLU A 167 9.06 -4.05 17.19
N ASN A 168 9.24 -4.16 15.87
CA ASN A 168 8.41 -3.49 14.86
C ASN A 168 7.51 -4.45 14.10
N MET A 169 7.39 -5.70 14.55
CA MET A 169 6.60 -6.75 13.91
C MET A 169 5.50 -7.26 14.82
N VAL A 170 4.36 -7.62 14.23
CA VAL A 170 3.24 -8.25 14.93
C VAL A 170 2.89 -9.54 14.22
N LEU A 171 2.85 -10.65 14.97
CA LEU A 171 2.36 -11.93 14.48
C LEU A 171 0.92 -12.13 14.94
N VAL A 172 0.01 -12.31 13.97
CA VAL A 172 -1.40 -12.57 14.22
C VAL A 172 -1.74 -13.98 13.71
N LEU A 173 -2.21 -14.84 14.60
CA LEU A 173 -2.68 -16.19 14.29
C LEU A 173 -4.15 -16.31 14.67
N VAL A 174 -5.01 -16.66 13.73
CA VAL A 174 -6.46 -16.82 13.94
C VAL A 174 -6.88 -18.20 13.46
N GLY A 175 -7.64 -18.91 14.30
CA GLY A 175 -8.15 -20.24 13.95
C GLY A 175 -8.42 -21.11 15.18
N ASN A 176 -8.59 -22.41 14.95
CA ASN A 176 -8.77 -23.39 16.04
C ASN A 176 -7.44 -23.71 16.71
N ILE A 177 -6.93 -22.74 17.48
CA ILE A 177 -5.67 -22.84 18.21
C ILE A 177 -5.87 -22.38 19.66
N LYS A 178 -5.08 -22.94 20.57
CA LYS A 178 -5.04 -22.50 21.97
C LYS A 178 -3.74 -21.78 22.25
N ALA A 179 -3.82 -20.50 22.63
CA ALA A 179 -2.65 -19.63 22.84
C ALA A 179 -1.59 -20.28 23.76
N GLN A 180 -2.03 -20.93 24.86
CA GLN A 180 -1.12 -21.59 25.81
C GLN A 180 -0.33 -22.74 25.19
N GLN A 181 -0.89 -23.42 24.18
CA GLN A 181 -0.24 -24.56 23.52
C GLN A 181 0.74 -24.16 22.45
N ILE A 182 0.58 -22.97 21.86
CA ILE A 182 1.41 -22.53 20.74
C ILE A 182 2.46 -21.47 21.10
N SER A 183 2.30 -20.76 22.24
CA SER A 183 3.22 -19.68 22.64
C SER A 183 4.68 -20.15 22.72
N GLY A 184 4.94 -21.32 23.32
CA GLY A 184 6.29 -21.90 23.36
C GLY A 184 6.86 -22.21 21.96
N ARG A 185 6.01 -22.63 21.02
CA ARG A 185 6.42 -22.93 19.64
C ARG A 185 6.71 -21.65 18.85
N ILE A 186 5.91 -20.60 19.05
CA ILE A 186 6.15 -19.28 18.48
C ILE A 186 7.49 -18.75 18.98
N ASN A 187 7.73 -18.82 20.29
CA ASN A 187 9.00 -18.39 20.87
C ASN A 187 10.19 -19.20 20.34
N ALA A 188 10.05 -20.50 20.15
CA ALA A 188 11.11 -21.34 19.58
C ALA A 188 11.41 -20.96 18.10
N ALA A 189 10.41 -20.57 17.32
CA ALA A 189 10.56 -20.20 15.92
C ALA A 189 11.05 -18.75 15.75
N PHE A 190 10.28 -17.78 16.23
CA PHE A 190 10.55 -16.36 16.02
C PHE A 190 11.48 -15.73 17.07
N GLY A 191 11.62 -16.34 18.25
CA GLY A 191 12.59 -15.90 19.27
C GLY A 191 14.06 -16.03 18.84
N ARG A 192 14.33 -16.66 17.70
CA ARG A 192 15.64 -16.70 17.05
C ARG A 192 16.00 -15.38 16.36
N LEU A 193 15.01 -14.54 16.07
CA LEU A 193 15.24 -13.21 15.49
C LEU A 193 16.00 -12.35 16.51
N ALA A 194 17.09 -11.74 16.09
CA ALA A 194 17.87 -10.85 16.95
C ALA A 194 17.02 -9.66 17.40
N ALA A 195 16.93 -9.47 18.71
CA ALA A 195 16.29 -8.29 19.27
C ALA A 195 17.09 -7.04 18.85
N LYS A 196 16.42 -6.15 18.17
CA LYS A 196 16.96 -4.83 17.80
C LYS A 196 15.91 -3.80 18.16
N PRO A 197 16.29 -2.59 18.62
CA PRO A 197 15.34 -1.54 18.90
C PRO A 197 14.52 -1.19 17.66
N SER A 198 13.26 -0.88 17.88
CA SER A 198 12.43 -0.33 16.81
C SER A 198 13.08 0.94 16.25
N PRO A 199 13.15 1.11 14.94
CA PRO A 199 13.77 2.29 14.37
C PRO A 199 13.02 3.56 14.79
N GLU A 200 13.78 4.63 15.04
CA GLU A 200 13.18 5.94 15.30
C GLU A 200 12.39 6.40 14.06
N ARG A 201 11.13 6.71 14.27
CA ARG A 201 10.25 7.17 13.20
C ARG A 201 10.28 8.69 13.13
N LYS A 202 10.46 9.20 11.94
CA LYS A 202 10.28 10.62 11.69
C LYS A 202 8.81 10.97 11.89
N VAL A 203 8.54 11.87 12.82
CA VAL A 203 7.20 12.43 13.04
C VAL A 203 7.01 13.58 12.07
N TYR A 204 5.95 13.53 11.29
CA TYR A 204 5.56 14.61 10.38
C TYR A 204 4.53 15.49 11.06
N GLN A 205 4.60 16.78 10.81
CA GLN A 205 3.60 17.70 11.35
C GLN A 205 2.22 17.37 10.77
N ASN A 206 1.21 17.44 11.63
CA ASN A 206 -0.17 17.39 11.17
C ASN A 206 -0.44 18.63 10.31
N LEU A 207 -0.62 18.43 9.03
CA LEU A 207 -0.87 19.51 8.07
C LEU A 207 -2.38 19.76 7.98
N GLU A 208 -2.84 20.76 8.72
CA GLU A 208 -4.22 21.20 8.62
C GLU A 208 -4.51 21.88 7.29
N ILE A 209 -5.66 21.57 6.71
CA ILE A 209 -6.20 22.31 5.58
C ILE A 209 -6.74 23.63 6.12
N LYS A 210 -6.10 24.75 5.76
CA LYS A 210 -6.53 26.08 6.13
C LYS A 210 -7.15 26.77 4.92
N GLY A 211 -8.43 27.17 5.10
CA GLY A 211 -9.21 27.80 4.03
C GLY A 211 -9.55 26.86 2.90
N ARG A 212 -10.12 27.41 1.83
CA ARG A 212 -10.51 26.65 0.64
C ARG A 212 -9.42 26.70 -0.41
N LYS A 213 -8.92 25.55 -0.83
CA LYS A 213 -8.06 25.38 -2.01
C LYS A 213 -8.84 24.59 -3.05
N GLN A 214 -8.62 24.89 -4.32
CA GLN A 214 -9.26 24.17 -5.43
C GLN A 214 -8.20 23.69 -6.41
N TYR A 215 -8.28 22.43 -6.73
CA TYR A 215 -7.41 21.78 -7.72
C TYR A 215 -8.28 21.14 -8.80
N SER A 216 -7.75 21.01 -9.99
CA SER A 216 -8.41 20.28 -11.08
C SER A 216 -7.39 19.54 -11.91
N ALA A 217 -7.77 18.35 -12.38
CA ALA A 217 -6.99 17.54 -13.30
C ALA A 217 -7.92 16.87 -14.32
N LYS A 218 -7.37 16.55 -15.47
CA LYS A 218 -8.07 15.75 -16.48
C LYS A 218 -7.64 14.30 -16.32
N VAL A 219 -8.28 13.59 -15.36
CA VAL A 219 -8.03 12.18 -15.06
C VAL A 219 -9.38 11.46 -14.98
N GLY A 220 -9.44 10.25 -15.53
CA GLY A 220 -10.66 9.44 -15.48
C GLY A 220 -11.66 9.68 -16.62
N PHE A 221 -12.67 8.80 -16.69
CA PHE A 221 -13.69 8.79 -17.75
C PHE A 221 -14.87 9.71 -17.47
N TYR A 222 -15.09 10.08 -16.22
CA TYR A 222 -16.22 10.89 -15.80
C TYR A 222 -15.79 11.99 -14.82
N PRO A 223 -16.48 13.12 -14.85
CA PRO A 223 -16.21 14.20 -13.92
C PRO A 223 -16.58 13.77 -12.50
N GLN A 224 -15.69 14.07 -11.56
CA GLN A 224 -15.90 13.84 -10.13
C GLN A 224 -15.48 15.10 -9.36
N VAL A 225 -16.18 15.40 -8.31
CA VAL A 225 -15.73 16.35 -7.28
C VAL A 225 -15.42 15.59 -6.01
N ALA A 226 -14.29 15.87 -5.39
CA ALA A 226 -13.97 15.40 -4.05
C ALA A 226 -13.70 16.63 -3.16
N MET A 227 -14.44 16.71 -2.09
CA MET A 227 -14.27 17.72 -1.04
C MET A 227 -13.52 17.07 0.11
N VAL A 228 -12.39 17.64 0.47
CA VAL A 228 -11.49 17.09 1.48
C VAL A 228 -11.46 18.02 2.68
N PHE A 229 -11.74 17.45 3.83
CA PHE A 229 -11.75 18.15 5.11
C PHE A 229 -10.69 17.57 6.05
N ASN A 230 -10.32 18.30 7.09
CA ASN A 230 -9.52 17.77 8.16
C ASN A 230 -10.26 16.59 8.81
N GLY A 231 -9.54 15.53 9.05
CA GLY A 231 -9.95 14.35 9.81
C GLY A 231 -8.99 14.12 10.96
N VAL A 232 -9.14 12.99 11.62
CA VAL A 232 -8.34 12.61 12.78
C VAL A 232 -7.42 11.42 12.44
N PRO A 233 -6.25 11.28 13.10
CA PRO A 233 -5.39 10.12 12.93
C PRO A 233 -6.03 8.87 13.56
N ALA A 234 -5.53 7.71 13.17
CA ALA A 234 -5.98 6.42 13.72
C ALA A 234 -5.78 6.34 15.24
N GLY A 235 -6.77 5.81 15.94
CA GLY A 235 -6.80 5.71 17.40
C GLY A 235 -7.15 7.02 18.12
N HIS A 236 -7.55 8.06 17.39
CA HIS A 236 -8.04 9.30 18.01
C HIS A 236 -9.41 9.07 18.66
N PRO A 237 -9.71 9.69 19.83
CA PRO A 237 -11.02 9.52 20.50
C PRO A 237 -12.24 9.84 19.64
N ASP A 238 -12.10 10.73 18.67
CA ASP A 238 -13.17 11.16 17.77
C ASP A 238 -13.25 10.35 16.45
N GLU A 239 -12.42 9.32 16.26
CA GLU A 239 -12.38 8.54 15.03
C GLU A 239 -13.73 7.88 14.74
N ASP A 240 -14.25 7.13 15.72
CA ASP A 240 -15.56 6.45 15.60
C ASP A 240 -16.69 7.44 15.40
N ALA A 241 -16.64 8.60 16.08
CA ALA A 241 -17.67 9.63 15.93
C ALA A 241 -17.66 10.24 14.53
N LEU A 242 -16.48 10.45 13.95
CA LEU A 242 -16.32 10.94 12.58
C LEU A 242 -16.83 9.91 11.56
N ASP A 243 -16.51 8.63 11.74
CA ASP A 243 -17.01 7.56 10.87
C ASP A 243 -18.51 7.44 10.90
N ILE A 244 -19.12 7.54 12.08
CA ILE A 244 -20.59 7.56 12.23
C ILE A 244 -21.18 8.79 11.55
N ALA A 245 -20.60 9.97 11.73
CA ALA A 245 -21.05 11.20 11.09
C ALA A 245 -21.05 11.09 9.55
N LEU A 246 -20.00 10.50 8.98
CA LEU A 246 -19.93 10.26 7.53
C LEU A 246 -20.91 9.18 7.08
N ALA A 247 -21.16 8.15 7.89
CA ALA A 247 -22.15 7.13 7.61
C ALA A 247 -23.61 7.68 7.60
N LEU A 248 -23.89 8.76 8.31
CA LEU A 248 -25.16 9.47 8.19
C LEU A 248 -25.32 10.19 6.84
N LEU A 249 -24.21 10.54 6.21
CA LEU A 249 -24.23 11.13 4.87
C LEU A 249 -24.36 10.06 3.78
N ASN A 250 -23.60 8.97 3.87
CA ASN A 250 -23.60 7.90 2.90
C ASN A 250 -23.24 6.56 3.56
N ASN A 251 -24.02 5.51 3.32
CA ASN A 251 -23.80 4.20 3.90
C ASN A 251 -24.27 3.05 2.98
N ASN A 252 -23.83 1.82 3.29
CA ASN A 252 -24.15 0.63 2.51
C ASN A 252 -25.65 0.30 2.43
N SER A 253 -26.46 0.81 3.38
CA SER A 253 -27.91 0.63 3.39
C SER A 253 -28.64 1.68 2.55
N GLN A 254 -27.93 2.62 1.95
CA GLN A 254 -28.47 3.70 1.11
C GLN A 254 -29.51 4.57 1.85
N THR A 255 -29.28 4.80 3.13
CA THR A 255 -30.19 5.57 4.00
C THR A 255 -29.62 6.95 4.36
N GLY A 256 -28.40 7.23 3.95
CA GLY A 256 -27.73 8.50 4.20
C GLY A 256 -28.34 9.66 3.38
N THR A 257 -28.04 10.86 3.81
CA THR A 257 -28.58 12.06 3.15
C THR A 257 -28.06 12.26 1.73
N MET A 258 -26.81 11.86 1.46
CA MET A 258 -26.24 11.88 0.11
C MET A 258 -26.76 10.72 -0.74
N ASP A 259 -27.10 9.59 -0.12
CA ASP A 259 -27.73 8.46 -0.81
C ASP A 259 -29.07 8.88 -1.42
N LYS A 260 -29.83 9.73 -0.75
CA LYS A 260 -31.07 10.29 -1.29
C LYS A 260 -30.84 11.07 -2.58
N LEU A 261 -29.78 11.87 -2.70
CA LEU A 261 -29.47 12.58 -3.94
C LEU A 261 -29.24 11.62 -5.12
N VAL A 262 -28.71 10.44 -4.86
CA VAL A 262 -28.54 9.41 -5.88
C VAL A 262 -29.88 8.75 -6.20
N LEU A 263 -30.66 8.39 -5.19
CA LEU A 263 -31.98 7.78 -5.36
C LEU A 263 -32.98 8.72 -6.06
N ASP A 264 -32.92 10.01 -5.75
CA ASP A 264 -33.75 11.05 -6.36
C ASP A 264 -33.27 11.44 -7.77
N GLY A 265 -32.20 10.86 -8.25
CA GLY A 265 -31.64 11.13 -9.59
C GLY A 265 -30.99 12.51 -9.71
N GLU A 266 -30.52 13.09 -8.62
CA GLU A 266 -29.78 14.35 -8.64
C GLU A 266 -28.28 14.20 -8.86
N LEU A 267 -27.71 13.05 -8.49
CA LEU A 267 -26.33 12.65 -8.69
C LEU A 267 -26.25 11.25 -9.30
N THR A 268 -25.21 10.98 -10.06
CA THR A 268 -24.93 9.61 -10.54
C THR A 268 -24.38 8.74 -9.41
N SER A 269 -23.56 9.30 -8.55
CA SER A 269 -22.98 8.62 -7.39
C SER A 269 -22.53 9.62 -6.34
N ALA A 270 -22.49 9.17 -5.10
CA ALA A 270 -21.98 9.93 -3.97
C ALA A 270 -21.28 9.01 -2.98
N GLY A 271 -20.38 9.56 -2.19
CA GLY A 271 -19.66 8.83 -1.14
C GLY A 271 -19.16 9.78 -0.06
N ALA A 272 -19.16 9.30 1.18
CA ALA A 272 -18.57 10.00 2.32
C ALA A 272 -17.77 8.98 3.15
N TYR A 273 -16.50 9.22 3.36
CA TYR A 273 -15.62 8.28 4.01
C TYR A 273 -14.39 8.96 4.61
N THR A 274 -13.77 8.32 5.59
CA THR A 274 -12.47 8.72 6.13
C THR A 274 -11.31 8.11 5.35
N ARG A 275 -10.20 8.82 5.36
CA ARG A 275 -8.86 8.31 5.07
C ARG A 275 -8.03 8.51 6.32
N THR A 276 -8.12 7.57 7.22
CA THR A 276 -7.47 7.61 8.53
C THR A 276 -6.18 6.80 8.48
N PHE A 277 -5.07 7.46 8.74
CA PHE A 277 -3.74 6.88 8.82
C PHE A 277 -3.16 7.14 10.20
N ARG A 278 -2.04 6.52 10.50
CA ARG A 278 -1.40 6.59 11.81
C ARG A 278 -1.11 8.02 12.29
N GLU A 279 -0.63 8.90 11.40
CA GLU A 279 -0.20 10.25 11.78
C GLU A 279 -1.22 11.33 11.42
N GLN A 280 -2.10 11.06 10.47
CA GLN A 280 -3.03 12.06 9.95
C GLN A 280 -4.25 11.42 9.30
N GLY A 281 -5.40 12.07 9.41
CA GLY A 281 -6.63 11.67 8.71
C GLY A 281 -7.26 12.78 7.90
N ARG A 282 -8.14 12.38 6.99
CA ARG A 282 -9.00 13.25 6.18
C ARG A 282 -10.40 12.67 6.12
N ALA A 283 -11.40 13.56 6.16
CA ALA A 283 -12.76 13.23 5.78
C ALA A 283 -12.97 13.64 4.33
N ILE A 284 -13.52 12.76 3.51
CA ILE A 284 -13.68 12.96 2.08
C ILE A 284 -15.15 12.76 1.74
N VAL A 285 -15.72 13.76 1.06
CA VAL A 285 -17.05 13.70 0.47
C VAL A 285 -16.89 13.81 -1.03
N ALA A 286 -17.31 12.79 -1.77
CA ALA A 286 -17.16 12.71 -3.23
C ALA A 286 -18.51 12.60 -3.91
N ALA A 287 -18.63 13.21 -5.08
CA ALA A 287 -19.84 13.14 -5.88
C ALA A 287 -19.51 13.10 -7.38
N ILE A 288 -20.28 12.31 -8.11
CA ILE A 288 -20.29 12.28 -9.57
C ILE A 288 -21.56 13.01 -10.03
N PRO A 289 -21.44 14.06 -10.85
CA PRO A 289 -22.59 14.76 -11.39
C PRO A 289 -23.55 13.84 -12.13
N LEU A 290 -24.81 14.24 -12.22
CA LEU A 290 -25.80 13.52 -13.02
C LEU A 290 -25.36 13.46 -14.48
N TYR A 291 -25.55 12.32 -15.12
CA TYR A 291 -25.43 12.16 -16.55
C TYR A 291 -26.76 12.47 -17.22
N ASP A 292 -26.79 13.51 -18.06
CA ASP A 292 -27.98 13.88 -18.85
C ASP A 292 -27.95 13.07 -20.15
N GLU A 293 -28.84 12.09 -20.25
CA GLU A 293 -28.96 11.22 -21.42
C GLU A 293 -29.39 11.98 -22.70
N ASN A 294 -30.21 13.03 -22.55
CA ASN A 294 -30.67 13.83 -23.70
C ASN A 294 -29.54 14.65 -24.29
N GLN A 295 -28.67 15.21 -23.44
CA GLN A 295 -27.51 15.99 -23.85
C GLN A 295 -26.25 15.14 -24.04
N ARG A 296 -26.28 13.86 -23.67
CA ARG A 296 -25.15 12.92 -23.68
C ARG A 296 -23.91 13.47 -23.00
N ARG A 297 -24.09 14.13 -21.87
CA ARG A 297 -23.02 14.72 -21.07
C ARG A 297 -23.34 14.73 -19.59
N PHE A 298 -22.32 14.83 -18.77
CA PHE A 298 -22.49 15.06 -17.34
C PHE A 298 -22.80 16.54 -17.06
N GLU A 299 -23.58 16.79 -15.99
CA GLU A 299 -23.68 18.10 -15.39
C GLU A 299 -22.29 18.61 -14.91
N SER A 300 -22.21 19.88 -14.54
CA SER A 300 -20.94 20.43 -14.04
C SER A 300 -20.59 19.90 -12.65
N THR A 301 -19.30 19.74 -12.37
CA THR A 301 -18.81 19.40 -11.03
C THR A 301 -19.21 20.43 -9.98
N LYS A 302 -19.37 21.70 -10.36
CA LYS A 302 -19.90 22.74 -9.48
C LYS A 302 -21.35 22.49 -9.04
N SER A 303 -22.19 21.93 -9.92
CA SER A 303 -23.55 21.52 -9.59
C SER A 303 -23.54 20.42 -8.54
N ALA A 304 -22.75 19.36 -8.76
CA ALA A 304 -22.60 18.25 -7.83
C ALA A 304 -22.04 18.70 -6.47
N GLU A 305 -21.02 19.55 -6.47
CA GLU A 305 -20.46 20.14 -5.24
C GLU A 305 -21.52 20.89 -4.45
N LYS A 306 -22.30 21.75 -5.13
CA LYS A 306 -23.36 22.54 -4.47
C LYS A 306 -24.45 21.66 -3.87
N LYS A 307 -24.88 20.60 -4.56
CA LYS A 307 -25.87 19.64 -4.08
C LYS A 307 -25.35 18.91 -2.83
N ALA A 308 -24.13 18.39 -2.87
CA ALA A 308 -23.51 17.68 -1.76
C ALA A 308 -23.28 18.57 -0.53
N LEU A 309 -22.78 19.80 -0.71
CA LEU A 309 -22.55 20.75 0.38
C LEU A 309 -23.86 21.22 1.03
N LYS A 310 -24.93 21.41 0.26
CA LYS A 310 -26.22 21.85 0.81
C LYS A 310 -26.75 20.89 1.87
N LEU A 311 -26.54 19.60 1.69
CA LEU A 311 -27.00 18.60 2.67
C LEU A 311 -26.04 18.47 3.86
N SER A 312 -24.73 18.62 3.66
CA SER A 312 -23.76 18.56 4.75
C SER A 312 -23.89 19.73 5.73
N LEU A 313 -24.29 20.90 5.25
CA LEU A 313 -24.50 22.11 6.09
C LEU A 313 -25.81 22.13 6.85
N ILE A 314 -26.88 21.49 6.35
CA ILE A 314 -28.20 21.46 7.01
C ILE A 314 -28.18 20.58 8.27
N HIS A 315 -27.35 19.52 8.30
CA HIS A 315 -27.29 18.61 9.45
C HIS A 315 -26.25 18.95 10.52
N ILE A 316 -25.38 19.94 10.28
CA ILE A 316 -24.45 20.46 11.29
C ILE A 316 -25.04 21.63 12.07
N SER A 317 -26.14 22.22 11.59
CA SER A 317 -26.80 23.41 12.20
C SER A 317 -28.10 23.11 12.93
N GLU A 318 -28.61 21.86 12.93
CA GLU A 318 -29.71 21.36 13.73
C GLU A 318 -29.24 20.38 14.81
#